data_4d9e3d28a2cf344452e0815c9ddaefa6
#
_entry.id   4d9e3d28a2cf344452e0815c9ddaefa6
#
_cell.length_a   1.000
_cell.length_b   1.000
_cell.length_c   1.000
_cell.angle_alpha   90.00
_cell.angle_beta   90.00
_cell.angle_gamma   90.00
#
_symmetry.space_group_name_H-M   'P 1'
#
loop_
_entity.id
_entity.type
_entity.pdbx_description
1 polymer ?
#
loop_
_entity_poly.entity_id
_entity_poly.type
_entity_poly.pdbx_seq_one_letter_code
_entity_poly.pdbx_strand_id
1 'polypeptide(L)'
;MNLPRQLQDMNVHGDGNSFLGECVKFTRPKLTEKLEEYNAGGLLSSVQISTGRIEALECTHAYGGDMPTLNRGFGAVELDANQLRFSGAYQNNATGDLDDVQIVIRGKHVEIDSGDDEVGSKSGTTYKTNAVYYKQTRNGVVEFEIDVLNNVLLVYGVDRRAQIRGIIGG
;
A
#
# COMPACT_ATOMS: atom_id res chain seq x y z
N MET A 1 -16.11 15.89 -21.49
CA MET A 1 -14.69 15.45 -21.35
C MET A 1 -14.46 15.01 -19.93
N ASN A 2 -13.90 13.84 -19.78
CA ASN A 2 -13.54 13.30 -18.47
C ASN A 2 -12.04 13.45 -18.24
N LEU A 3 -11.66 14.11 -17.15
CA LEU A 3 -10.26 14.24 -16.76
C LEU A 3 -9.94 13.27 -15.64
N PRO A 4 -8.69 12.79 -15.56
CA PRO A 4 -8.28 11.94 -14.44
C PRO A 4 -8.37 12.71 -13.13
N ARG A 5 -8.66 11.98 -12.06
CA ARG A 5 -8.75 12.58 -10.74
C ARG A 5 -7.35 12.79 -10.18
N GLN A 6 -7.13 13.97 -9.62
CA GLN A 6 -5.84 14.37 -9.07
C GLN A 6 -5.94 14.56 -7.56
N LEU A 7 -4.91 14.13 -6.85
CA LEU A 7 -4.81 14.34 -5.41
C LEU A 7 -4.78 15.83 -5.09
N GLN A 8 -5.72 16.28 -4.27
CA GLN A 8 -5.77 17.67 -3.82
C GLN A 8 -5.17 17.82 -2.43
N ASP A 9 -5.42 16.84 -1.56
CA ASP A 9 -4.88 16.84 -0.21
C ASP A 9 -4.92 15.43 0.37
N MET A 10 -4.09 15.20 1.40
CA MET A 10 -3.99 13.91 2.05
C MET A 10 -3.66 14.03 3.52
N ASN A 11 -3.97 12.98 4.26
CA ASN A 11 -3.51 12.80 5.62
C ASN A 11 -3.10 11.34 5.84
N VAL A 12 -2.11 11.14 6.68
CA VAL A 12 -1.66 9.81 7.09
C VAL A 12 -1.80 9.69 8.60
N HIS A 13 -2.35 8.57 9.04
CA HIS A 13 -2.43 8.22 10.45
C HIS A 13 -1.56 6.99 10.71
N GLY A 14 -0.77 7.03 11.77
CA GLY A 14 0.01 5.89 12.25
C GLY A 14 -0.40 5.55 13.67
N ASP A 15 -0.85 4.31 13.90
CA ASP A 15 -1.27 3.80 15.21
C ASP A 15 -2.24 4.76 15.95
N GLY A 16 -3.18 5.35 15.19
CA GLY A 16 -4.17 6.27 15.75
C GLY A 16 -3.76 7.73 15.85
N ASN A 17 -2.51 8.07 15.50
CA ASN A 17 -2.01 9.44 15.53
C ASN A 17 -2.06 10.06 14.13
N SER A 18 -2.56 11.28 14.02
CA SER A 18 -2.60 12.03 12.76
C SER A 18 -1.27 12.69 12.48
N PHE A 19 -0.80 12.58 11.24
CA PHE A 19 0.42 13.25 10.76
C PHE A 19 0.08 14.38 9.78
N LEU A 20 -1.06 15.02 9.98
CA LEU A 20 -1.49 16.15 9.16
C LEU A 20 -0.47 17.29 9.26
N GLY A 21 -0.03 17.78 8.10
CA GLY A 21 1.01 18.80 8.03
C GLY A 21 2.44 18.28 8.09
N GLU A 22 2.63 16.98 8.33
CA GLU A 22 3.95 16.36 8.50
C GLU A 22 4.30 15.40 7.36
N CYS A 23 3.32 14.66 6.86
CA CYS A 23 3.53 13.75 5.74
C CYS A 23 3.60 14.51 4.41
N VAL A 24 4.70 14.35 3.70
CA VAL A 24 4.92 15.03 2.41
C VAL A 24 4.75 14.10 1.22
N LYS A 25 4.88 12.80 1.42
CA LYS A 25 4.80 11.82 0.35
C LYS A 25 4.35 10.46 0.87
N PHE A 26 3.43 9.83 0.15
CA PHE A 26 2.98 8.48 0.45
C PHE A 26 2.99 7.67 -0.84
N THR A 27 3.76 6.58 -0.87
CA THR A 27 3.86 5.68 -2.01
C THR A 27 3.16 4.37 -1.67
N ARG A 28 2.08 4.09 -2.40
CA ARG A 28 1.31 2.86 -2.23
C ARG A 28 2.13 1.63 -2.61
N PRO A 29 1.86 0.48 -2.00
CA PRO A 29 2.40 -0.77 -2.48
C PRO A 29 2.03 -1.03 -3.93
N LYS A 30 2.97 -1.56 -4.70
CA LYS A 30 2.69 -2.04 -6.05
C LYS A 30 1.99 -3.39 -5.96
N LEU A 31 0.87 -3.53 -6.65
CA LEU A 31 0.16 -4.80 -6.75
C LEU A 31 0.66 -5.52 -8.00
N THR A 32 1.56 -6.47 -7.82
CA THR A 32 2.22 -7.19 -8.92
C THR A 32 2.06 -8.69 -8.71
N GLU A 33 1.55 -9.36 -9.72
CA GLU A 33 1.42 -10.80 -9.74
C GLU A 33 2.76 -11.43 -10.14
N LYS A 34 3.16 -12.51 -9.43
CA LYS A 34 4.34 -13.29 -9.79
C LYS A 34 4.01 -14.22 -10.94
N LEU A 35 4.69 -14.01 -12.06
CA LEU A 35 4.51 -14.79 -13.28
C LEU A 35 5.77 -15.60 -13.57
N GLU A 36 5.58 -16.76 -14.20
CA GLU A 36 6.66 -17.56 -14.75
C GLU A 36 6.47 -17.70 -16.26
N GLU A 37 7.57 -17.71 -16.96
CA GLU A 37 7.60 -17.91 -18.40
C GLU A 37 7.48 -19.40 -18.73
N TYR A 38 6.53 -19.72 -19.61
CA TYR A 38 6.34 -21.07 -20.10
C TYR A 38 6.48 -21.10 -21.63
N ASN A 39 7.27 -22.05 -22.13
CA ASN A 39 7.49 -22.23 -23.56
C ASN A 39 7.42 -23.73 -23.92
N ALA A 40 6.71 -24.04 -24.98
CA ALA A 40 6.53 -25.41 -25.45
C ALA A 40 6.36 -25.45 -26.97
N GLY A 41 6.46 -26.64 -27.52
CA GLY A 41 6.13 -26.87 -28.93
C GLY A 41 4.68 -26.48 -29.23
N GLY A 42 4.46 -25.85 -30.37
CA GLY A 42 3.15 -25.35 -30.78
C GLY A 42 2.82 -23.94 -30.31
N LEU A 43 3.67 -23.34 -29.48
CA LEU A 43 3.56 -21.93 -29.09
C LEU A 43 4.46 -21.07 -29.97
N LEU A 44 3.92 -20.01 -30.55
CA LEU A 44 4.68 -19.05 -31.34
C LEU A 44 5.65 -18.23 -30.48
N SER A 45 5.26 -17.96 -29.24
CA SER A 45 6.08 -17.28 -28.24
C SER A 45 5.84 -17.87 -26.87
N SER A 46 6.71 -17.57 -25.91
CA SER A 46 6.49 -17.94 -24.53
C SER A 46 5.26 -17.24 -23.97
N VAL A 47 4.57 -17.86 -23.02
CA VAL A 47 3.44 -17.28 -22.29
C VAL A 47 3.81 -17.09 -20.82
N GLN A 48 3.26 -16.06 -20.20
CA GLN A 48 3.43 -15.77 -18.79
C GLN A 48 2.33 -16.45 -18.00
N ILE A 49 2.70 -17.36 -17.12
CA ILE A 49 1.76 -18.13 -16.29
C ILE A 49 1.80 -17.61 -14.87
N SER A 50 0.62 -17.45 -14.27
CA SER A 50 0.53 -17.05 -12.87
C SER A 50 1.01 -18.18 -11.96
N THR A 51 1.86 -17.84 -11.00
CA THR A 51 2.31 -18.74 -9.95
C THR A 51 1.31 -18.81 -8.78
N GLY A 52 0.22 -18.03 -8.84
CA GLY A 52 -0.72 -17.89 -7.74
C GLY A 52 -0.22 -17.05 -6.59
N ARG A 53 0.88 -16.34 -6.78
CA ARG A 53 1.51 -15.47 -5.77
C ARG A 53 1.54 -14.03 -6.25
N ILE A 54 1.65 -13.12 -5.31
CA ILE A 54 1.92 -11.70 -5.57
C ILE A 54 3.29 -11.33 -5.03
N GLU A 55 3.87 -10.26 -5.56
CA GLU A 55 5.09 -9.68 -5.01
C GLU A 55 4.81 -9.10 -3.62
N ALA A 56 5.84 -9.06 -2.78
CA ALA A 56 5.75 -8.47 -1.45
C ALA A 56 5.23 -7.03 -1.52
N LEU A 57 4.33 -6.69 -0.60
CA LEU A 57 3.74 -5.36 -0.52
C LEU A 57 4.67 -4.44 0.28
N GLU A 58 5.14 -3.41 -0.38
CA GLU A 58 6.08 -2.46 0.22
C GLU A 58 5.55 -1.04 0.07
N CYS A 59 5.40 -0.36 1.20
CA CYS A 59 4.93 1.02 1.27
C CYS A 59 6.06 1.93 1.70
N THR A 60 6.25 3.04 1.01
CA THR A 60 7.20 4.09 1.36
C THR A 60 6.46 5.36 1.69
N HIS A 61 6.80 5.99 2.81
CA HIS A 61 6.19 7.23 3.23
C HIS A 61 7.25 8.18 3.80
N ALA A 62 7.13 9.45 3.47
CA ALA A 62 8.11 10.46 3.82
C ALA A 62 7.47 11.62 4.58
N TYR A 63 8.23 12.17 5.52
CA TYR A 63 7.80 13.24 6.41
C TYR A 63 8.82 14.36 6.40
N GLY A 64 8.39 15.56 6.83
CA GLY A 64 9.26 16.73 6.91
C GLY A 64 10.31 16.68 8.00
N GLY A 65 10.34 15.64 8.81
CA GLY A 65 11.30 15.41 9.88
C GLY A 65 11.09 14.05 10.53
N ASP A 66 11.82 13.77 11.60
CA ASP A 66 11.65 12.51 12.34
C ASP A 66 10.27 12.42 12.98
N MET A 67 9.73 11.22 12.95
CA MET A 67 8.42 10.91 13.53
C MET A 67 8.61 9.93 14.70
N PRO A 68 8.65 10.41 15.93
CA PRO A 68 8.88 9.53 17.10
C PRO A 68 7.85 8.41 17.22
N THR A 69 6.62 8.64 16.84
CA THR A 69 5.55 7.63 16.84
C THR A 69 5.89 6.45 15.92
N LEU A 70 6.43 6.74 14.74
CA LEU A 70 6.86 5.70 13.79
C LEU A 70 8.16 5.06 14.22
N ASN A 71 9.10 5.82 14.77
CA ASN A 71 10.37 5.30 15.27
C ASN A 71 10.18 4.22 16.35
N ARG A 72 9.18 4.37 17.20
CA ARG A 72 8.85 3.39 18.24
C ARG A 72 8.43 2.04 17.67
N GLY A 73 7.86 2.02 16.48
CA GLY A 73 7.44 0.79 15.80
C GLY A 73 8.56 0.03 15.12
N PHE A 74 9.76 0.61 15.02
CA PHE A 74 10.88 -0.06 14.38
C PHE A 74 11.41 -1.22 15.22
N GLY A 75 11.67 -2.34 14.56
CA GLY A 75 12.17 -3.53 15.23
C GLY A 75 11.12 -4.42 15.87
N ALA A 76 9.84 -4.13 15.64
CA ALA A 76 8.76 -5.01 16.08
C ALA A 76 8.90 -6.39 15.44
N VAL A 77 8.63 -7.44 16.22
CA VAL A 77 8.77 -8.83 15.77
C VAL A 77 7.56 -9.28 14.95
N GLU A 78 6.38 -8.81 15.30
CA GLU A 78 5.14 -9.19 14.65
C GLU A 78 5.04 -8.59 13.25
N LEU A 79 4.60 -9.39 12.28
CA LEU A 79 4.52 -8.96 10.87
C LEU A 79 3.47 -7.88 10.64
N ASP A 80 2.47 -7.77 11.50
CA ASP A 80 1.37 -6.81 11.41
C ASP A 80 1.35 -5.80 12.58
N ALA A 81 2.51 -5.57 13.20
CA ALA A 81 2.63 -4.78 14.43
C ALA A 81 2.20 -3.32 14.28
N ASN A 82 2.39 -2.74 13.11
CA ASN A 82 2.15 -1.32 12.87
C ASN A 82 1.04 -1.12 11.85
N GLN A 83 0.18 -0.14 12.09
CA GLN A 83 -0.92 0.22 11.20
C GLN A 83 -0.72 1.63 10.66
N LEU A 84 -0.91 1.78 9.35
CA LEU A 84 -0.98 3.07 8.68
C LEU A 84 -2.33 3.22 8.01
N ARG A 85 -2.86 4.43 8.03
CA ARG A 85 -4.07 4.77 7.28
C ARG A 85 -3.80 6.03 6.46
N PHE A 86 -3.98 5.92 5.17
CA PHE A 86 -3.91 7.04 4.24
C PHE A 86 -5.34 7.48 3.90
N SER A 87 -5.58 8.78 3.95
CA SER A 87 -6.83 9.39 3.51
C SER A 87 -6.50 10.44 2.46
N GLY A 88 -7.03 10.29 1.27
CA GLY A 88 -6.77 11.19 0.15
C GLY A 88 -8.06 11.70 -0.48
N ALA A 89 -8.08 12.99 -0.81
CA ALA A 89 -9.13 13.61 -1.58
C ALA A 89 -8.65 13.83 -3.01
N TYR A 90 -9.30 13.17 -3.96
CA TYR A 90 -8.97 13.25 -5.39
C TYR A 90 -10.08 13.98 -6.12
N GLN A 91 -9.73 14.97 -6.92
CA GLN A 91 -10.71 15.83 -7.60
C GLN A 91 -10.58 15.72 -9.11
N ASN A 92 -11.72 15.63 -9.79
CA ASN A 92 -11.82 15.81 -11.23
C ASN A 92 -11.90 17.31 -11.53
N ASN A 93 -10.87 17.86 -12.15
CA ASN A 93 -10.79 19.29 -12.42
C ASN A 93 -11.78 19.77 -13.51
N ALA A 94 -12.39 18.85 -14.26
CA ALA A 94 -13.41 19.20 -15.25
C ALA A 94 -14.80 19.38 -14.61
N THR A 95 -15.15 18.58 -13.59
CA THR A 95 -16.47 18.55 -12.96
C THR A 95 -16.49 19.06 -11.53
N GLY A 96 -15.32 19.06 -10.87
CA GLY A 96 -15.21 19.40 -9.45
C GLY A 96 -15.58 18.26 -8.50
N ASP A 97 -15.90 17.06 -9.01
CA ASP A 97 -16.26 15.91 -8.18
C ASP A 97 -15.05 15.41 -7.39
N LEU A 98 -15.30 15.06 -6.13
CA LEU A 98 -14.29 14.54 -5.22
C LEU A 98 -14.48 13.05 -4.99
N ASP A 99 -13.36 12.31 -5.00
CA ASP A 99 -13.31 10.92 -4.55
C ASP A 99 -12.63 10.85 -3.19
N ASP A 100 -13.24 10.08 -2.30
CA ASP A 100 -12.68 9.74 -1.00
C ASP A 100 -11.95 8.40 -1.10
N VAL A 101 -10.61 8.45 -1.03
CA VAL A 101 -9.78 7.25 -1.08
C VAL A 101 -9.18 7.01 0.29
N GLN A 102 -9.46 5.83 0.84
CA GLN A 102 -8.94 5.38 2.12
C GLN A 102 -8.09 4.14 1.90
N ILE A 103 -6.91 4.13 2.48
CA ILE A 103 -6.00 2.97 2.41
C ILE A 103 -5.60 2.61 3.83
N VAL A 104 -5.76 1.33 4.17
CA VAL A 104 -5.30 0.77 5.45
C VAL A 104 -4.19 -0.23 5.16
N ILE A 105 -3.08 -0.07 5.86
CA ILE A 105 -1.91 -0.94 5.73
C ILE A 105 -1.54 -1.43 7.12
N ARG A 106 -1.31 -2.73 7.24
CA ARG A 106 -0.71 -3.32 8.44
C ARG A 106 0.56 -4.04 8.05
N GLY A 107 1.61 -3.75 8.77
CA GLY A 107 2.91 -4.32 8.49
C GLY A 107 3.91 -3.95 9.57
N LYS A 108 5.18 -3.96 9.20
CA LYS A 108 6.22 -3.49 10.12
C LYS A 108 7.18 -2.56 9.39
N HIS A 109 7.64 -1.56 10.12
CA HIS A 109 8.61 -0.61 9.61
C HIS A 109 9.99 -1.27 9.57
N VAL A 110 10.57 -1.39 8.40
CA VAL A 110 11.84 -2.12 8.20
C VAL A 110 13.02 -1.21 7.89
N GLU A 111 12.75 0.04 7.54
CA GLU A 111 13.79 1.00 7.20
C GLU A 111 13.40 2.40 7.67
N ILE A 112 14.33 3.10 8.28
CA ILE A 112 14.24 4.51 8.63
C ILE A 112 15.44 5.20 8.01
N ASP A 113 15.18 6.09 7.06
CA ASP A 113 16.21 6.89 6.41
C ASP A 113 15.99 8.35 6.77
N SER A 114 16.79 8.85 7.70
CA SER A 114 16.70 10.23 8.17
C SER A 114 17.35 11.24 7.23
N GLY A 115 18.03 10.77 6.18
CA GLY A 115 18.76 11.64 5.28
C GLY A 115 19.95 12.32 5.96
N ASP A 116 20.34 13.45 5.40
CA ASP A 116 21.45 14.24 5.92
C ASP A 116 20.95 15.38 6.80
N ASP A 117 21.58 15.57 7.96
CA ASP A 117 21.36 16.70 8.83
C ASP A 117 22.35 17.82 8.47
N GLU A 118 21.85 18.94 7.97
CA GLU A 118 22.66 20.06 7.55
C GLU A 118 22.00 21.36 7.96
N VAL A 119 22.76 22.25 8.54
CA VAL A 119 22.27 23.58 8.96
C VAL A 119 21.88 24.40 7.74
N GLY A 120 20.67 24.93 7.73
CA GLY A 120 20.13 25.73 6.63
C GLY A 120 19.43 24.91 5.54
N SER A 121 19.41 23.57 5.62
CA SER A 121 18.72 22.68 4.71
C SER A 121 17.52 22.00 5.37
N LYS A 122 16.55 21.56 4.55
CA LYS A 122 15.41 20.80 5.05
C LYS A 122 15.86 19.43 5.53
N SER A 123 15.41 19.04 6.71
CA SER A 123 15.44 17.65 7.15
C SER A 123 14.23 16.90 6.61
N GLY A 124 14.41 15.64 6.27
CA GLY A 124 13.32 14.78 5.84
C GLY A 124 13.62 13.35 6.17
N THR A 125 12.62 12.61 6.60
CA THR A 125 12.76 11.21 6.98
C THR A 125 11.83 10.35 6.14
N THR A 126 12.36 9.29 5.55
CA THR A 126 11.63 8.32 4.77
C THR A 126 11.55 7.00 5.50
N TYR A 127 10.37 6.44 5.58
CA TYR A 127 10.09 5.16 6.21
C TYR A 127 9.66 4.15 5.18
N LYS A 128 10.07 2.92 5.37
CA LYS A 128 9.67 1.79 4.54
C LYS A 128 8.96 0.76 5.39
N THR A 129 7.77 0.38 4.96
CA THR A 129 6.92 -0.56 5.67
C THR A 129 6.64 -1.76 4.77
N ASN A 130 6.95 -2.97 5.26
CA ASN A 130 6.54 -4.20 4.61
C ASN A 130 5.17 -4.59 5.11
N ALA A 131 4.19 -4.55 4.20
CA ALA A 131 2.80 -4.81 4.53
C ALA A 131 2.43 -6.27 4.36
N VAL A 132 1.61 -6.78 5.28
CA VAL A 132 0.95 -8.09 5.17
C VAL A 132 -0.56 -7.95 5.04
N TYR A 133 -1.07 -6.73 5.18
CA TYR A 133 -2.46 -6.40 4.97
C TYR A 133 -2.56 -5.08 4.21
N TYR A 134 -3.39 -5.05 3.18
CA TYR A 134 -3.64 -3.88 2.36
C TYR A 134 -5.11 -3.80 2.01
N LYS A 135 -5.75 -2.67 2.30
CA LYS A 135 -7.14 -2.43 1.94
C LYS A 135 -7.27 -1.04 1.31
N GLN A 136 -7.82 -0.98 0.13
CA GLN A 136 -8.09 0.27 -0.58
C GLN A 136 -9.58 0.43 -0.80
N THR A 137 -10.13 1.56 -0.33
CA THR A 137 -11.54 1.89 -0.43
C THR A 137 -11.69 3.20 -1.18
N ARG A 138 -12.60 3.24 -2.14
CA ARG A 138 -12.93 4.46 -2.89
C ARG A 138 -14.42 4.74 -2.74
N ASN A 139 -14.77 5.91 -2.19
CA ASN A 139 -16.15 6.32 -1.96
C ASN A 139 -16.99 5.26 -1.23
N GLY A 140 -16.38 4.61 -0.23
CA GLY A 140 -17.03 3.57 0.55
C GLY A 140 -17.06 2.18 -0.08
N VAL A 141 -16.60 2.03 -1.32
CA VAL A 141 -16.51 0.74 -2.01
C VAL A 141 -15.10 0.19 -1.87
N VAL A 142 -14.98 -1.02 -1.35
CA VAL A 142 -13.68 -1.72 -1.23
C VAL A 142 -13.24 -2.17 -2.61
N GLU A 143 -12.17 -1.58 -3.13
CA GLU A 143 -11.57 -1.97 -4.40
C GLU A 143 -10.68 -3.19 -4.23
N PHE A 144 -9.78 -3.15 -3.26
CA PHE A 144 -8.83 -4.22 -2.98
C PHE A 144 -8.78 -4.49 -1.49
N GLU A 145 -8.74 -5.75 -1.11
CA GLU A 145 -8.41 -6.18 0.24
C GLU A 145 -7.52 -7.41 0.15
N ILE A 146 -6.27 -7.25 0.56
CA ILE A 146 -5.26 -8.31 0.51
C ILE A 146 -4.82 -8.59 1.94
N ASP A 147 -5.02 -9.82 2.37
CA ASP A 147 -4.53 -10.33 3.65
C ASP A 147 -3.61 -11.51 3.38
N VAL A 148 -2.31 -11.25 3.41
CA VAL A 148 -1.29 -12.25 3.09
C VAL A 148 -1.30 -13.38 4.10
N LEU A 149 -1.49 -13.07 5.38
CA LEU A 149 -1.45 -14.06 6.46
C LEU A 149 -2.68 -14.99 6.44
N ASN A 150 -3.82 -14.50 5.99
CA ASN A 150 -5.05 -15.25 5.90
C ASN A 150 -5.39 -15.71 4.47
N ASN A 151 -4.48 -15.49 3.53
CA ASN A 151 -4.62 -15.92 2.14
C ASN A 151 -5.91 -15.37 1.49
N VAL A 152 -6.16 -14.08 1.66
CA VAL A 152 -7.31 -13.37 1.08
C VAL A 152 -6.84 -12.43 0.00
N LEU A 153 -7.47 -12.49 -1.17
CA LEU A 153 -7.32 -11.53 -2.26
C LEU A 153 -8.72 -11.15 -2.76
N LEU A 154 -9.25 -10.07 -2.22
CA LEU A 154 -10.57 -9.56 -2.58
C LEU A 154 -10.40 -8.41 -3.58
N VAL A 155 -11.04 -8.52 -4.74
CA VAL A 155 -11.03 -7.49 -5.78
C VAL A 155 -12.47 -7.17 -6.14
N TYR A 156 -12.93 -5.97 -5.80
CA TYR A 156 -14.30 -5.50 -6.03
C TYR A 156 -15.37 -6.52 -5.61
N GLY A 157 -15.22 -7.06 -4.38
CA GLY A 157 -16.17 -8.00 -3.80
C GLY A 157 -15.99 -9.45 -4.23
N VAL A 158 -15.05 -9.75 -5.13
CA VAL A 158 -14.76 -11.11 -5.57
C VAL A 158 -13.49 -11.61 -4.88
N ASP A 159 -13.63 -12.65 -4.07
CA ASP A 159 -12.50 -13.29 -3.42
C ASP A 159 -11.83 -14.28 -4.37
N ARG A 160 -10.67 -13.89 -4.88
CA ARG A 160 -9.92 -14.67 -5.86
C ARG A 160 -9.25 -15.92 -5.26
N ARG A 161 -9.20 -16.02 -3.93
CA ARG A 161 -8.52 -17.11 -3.21
C ARG A 161 -9.48 -18.03 -2.45
N ALA A 162 -10.78 -17.73 -2.45
CA ALA A 162 -11.78 -18.48 -1.67
C ALA A 162 -11.79 -19.97 -1.98
N GLN A 163 -11.79 -20.30 -3.27
CA GLN A 163 -11.83 -21.69 -3.74
C GLN A 163 -10.55 -22.46 -3.36
N ILE A 164 -9.41 -21.80 -3.49
CA ILE A 164 -8.11 -22.37 -3.14
C ILE A 164 -8.03 -22.62 -1.63
N ARG A 165 -8.46 -21.65 -0.81
CA ARG A 165 -8.53 -21.83 0.65
C ARG A 165 -9.42 -23.01 1.03
N GLY A 166 -10.57 -23.15 0.39
CA GLY A 166 -11.46 -24.28 0.64
C GLY A 166 -10.83 -25.62 0.35
N ILE A 167 -10.01 -25.72 -0.68
CA ILE A 167 -9.33 -26.96 -1.07
C ILE A 167 -8.20 -27.32 -0.09
N ILE A 168 -7.41 -26.35 0.33
CA ILE A 168 -6.27 -26.60 1.23
C ILE A 168 -6.64 -26.65 2.70
N GLY A 169 -7.89 -26.34 3.05
CA GLY A 169 -8.39 -26.43 4.42
C GLY A 169 -7.98 -25.26 5.32
N GLY A 170 -7.68 -24.13 4.72
CA GLY A 170 -7.25 -22.94 5.45
C GLY A 170 -8.19 -21.75 5.31
#